data_876b372c30c93ee2e88ca46f6bb4ede5
#
_entry.id   876b372c30c93ee2e88ca46f6bb4ede5
#
_cell.length_a   1.000
_cell.length_b   1.000
_cell.length_c   1.000
_cell.angle_alpha   90.00
_cell.angle_beta   90.00
_cell.angle_gamma   90.00
#
_symmetry.space_group_name_H-M   'P 1'
#
loop_
_entity.id
_entity.type
_entity.pdbx_description
1 polymer ?
#
loop_
_entity_poly.entity_id
_entity_poly.type
_entity_poly.pdbx_seq_one_letter_code
_entity_poly.pdbx_strand_id
1 'polypeptide(L)'
;MSIKKEKKFAKNVYFVPKYDILLLGDKMKKIDVINLIKYYSEKNDYAFRNEAYKIANDFDISGDTQLAEYIMALLSDANTFVPQSFDYSSSFFEKVEIINSPLPLPDKIKNDVVGIVNAIGHNVGVNKFLFEGLPGTGKTETVKQIARILSRDLYMAKFDSIIDSKLGQTSKNISVAFDEINKLPHPESVVILFDEIDALAMDRLNNNDLREMGRATSTLLKELDKLHDNIVLIATTNLYKSFDKALIRRFDSIINFNRYTKEDLIEVAESILNEYIDKFDNVAKDLRLYRKIISLMDPLIYPGDLKNIIKTSLAFSNMNNQYDYLIRLYENITSTKINGNIKKLQEQGFTIRETEHLTGISKSQVSRGLNNE
;
A
#
# COMPACT_ATOMS: atom_id res chain seq x y z
N MET A 1 -61.23 -20.42 8.80
CA MET A 1 -60.48 -20.55 7.52
C MET A 1 -59.14 -19.89 7.68
N SER A 2 -58.13 -20.73 7.76
CA SER A 2 -56.75 -20.38 8.05
C SER A 2 -55.99 -20.14 6.75
N ILE A 3 -55.20 -19.06 6.68
CA ILE A 3 -54.18 -18.90 5.62
C ILE A 3 -52.85 -18.60 6.31
N LYS A 4 -51.96 -19.61 6.27
CA LYS A 4 -50.55 -19.53 6.65
C LYS A 4 -49.82 -18.63 5.67
N LYS A 5 -49.05 -17.67 6.20
CA LYS A 5 -48.01 -16.99 5.48
C LYS A 5 -46.67 -17.64 5.82
N GLU A 6 -46.13 -18.39 4.89
CA GLU A 6 -44.73 -18.89 4.93
C GLU A 6 -43.75 -17.73 4.59
N LYS A 7 -42.85 -17.45 5.50
CA LYS A 7 -41.67 -16.61 5.25
C LYS A 7 -40.57 -17.49 4.64
N LYS A 8 -40.22 -17.23 3.38
CA LYS A 8 -39.01 -17.76 2.76
C LYS A 8 -37.78 -17.11 3.37
N PHE A 9 -37.01 -17.86 4.14
CA PHE A 9 -35.64 -17.53 4.47
C PHE A 9 -34.71 -17.99 3.33
N ALA A 10 -33.98 -17.06 2.74
CA ALA A 10 -32.92 -17.37 1.77
C ALA A 10 -31.78 -18.09 2.50
N LYS A 11 -31.49 -19.33 2.09
CA LYS A 11 -30.35 -20.10 2.51
C LYS A 11 -29.12 -19.62 1.73
N ASN A 12 -28.23 -18.87 2.36
CA ASN A 12 -26.84 -18.79 1.91
C ASN A 12 -26.13 -20.04 2.44
N VAL A 13 -25.94 -21.01 1.56
CA VAL A 13 -25.16 -22.21 1.84
C VAL A 13 -23.70 -21.90 1.58
N TYR A 14 -22.94 -21.65 2.64
CA TYR A 14 -21.48 -21.76 2.56
C TYR A 14 -21.14 -23.24 2.44
N PHE A 15 -20.44 -23.59 1.38
CA PHE A 15 -19.94 -24.92 1.12
C PHE A 15 -18.77 -25.17 2.06
N VAL A 16 -19.03 -25.83 3.19
CA VAL A 16 -17.99 -26.42 4.05
C VAL A 16 -17.70 -27.81 3.48
N PRO A 17 -16.43 -28.16 3.18
CA PRO A 17 -16.11 -29.52 2.74
C PRO A 17 -16.57 -30.49 3.82
N LYS A 18 -17.29 -31.53 3.38
CA LYS A 18 -17.74 -32.65 4.21
C LYS A 18 -16.51 -33.48 4.61
N TYR A 19 -15.84 -33.05 5.68
CA TYR A 19 -15.06 -34.01 6.46
C TYR A 19 -16.03 -34.70 7.43
N ASP A 20 -15.97 -36.01 7.44
CA ASP A 20 -16.84 -36.86 8.22
C ASP A 20 -16.83 -36.46 9.71
N ILE A 21 -17.88 -35.74 10.13
CA ILE A 21 -18.17 -35.43 11.55
C ILE A 21 -18.72 -36.67 12.26
N LEU A 22 -18.61 -37.87 11.65
CA LEU A 22 -19.28 -39.09 12.10
C LEU A 22 -18.45 -39.99 13.03
N LEU A 23 -17.26 -39.54 13.52
CA LEU A 23 -16.46 -40.32 14.49
C LEU A 23 -15.98 -39.51 15.71
N LEU A 24 -16.53 -38.35 15.98
CA LEU A 24 -16.37 -37.68 17.28
C LEU A 24 -17.43 -38.19 18.24
N GLY A 25 -17.37 -39.48 18.53
CA GLY A 25 -18.17 -40.12 19.56
C GLY A 25 -17.80 -39.58 20.95
N ASP A 26 -18.74 -38.95 21.60
CA ASP A 26 -18.99 -38.79 23.05
C ASP A 26 -17.99 -38.02 23.94
N LYS A 27 -17.02 -37.25 23.47
CA LYS A 27 -16.03 -36.64 24.37
C LYS A 27 -15.99 -35.10 24.36
N MET A 28 -16.36 -34.42 23.30
CA MET A 28 -16.49 -32.96 23.32
C MET A 28 -17.95 -32.57 23.61
N LYS A 29 -18.19 -32.00 24.78
CA LYS A 29 -19.56 -31.55 25.15
C LYS A 29 -19.95 -30.33 24.33
N LYS A 30 -21.17 -30.27 23.82
CA LYS A 30 -21.71 -29.09 23.11
C LYS A 30 -21.53 -27.79 23.91
N ILE A 31 -21.50 -27.90 25.25
CA ILE A 31 -21.31 -26.78 26.14
C ILE A 31 -19.90 -26.15 26.03
N ASP A 32 -18.87 -26.96 25.79
CA ASP A 32 -17.48 -26.51 25.70
C ASP A 32 -17.31 -25.64 24.43
N VAL A 33 -17.95 -26.03 23.32
CA VAL A 33 -17.97 -25.21 22.08
C VAL A 33 -18.71 -23.89 22.30
N ILE A 34 -19.87 -23.94 23.00
CA ILE A 34 -20.66 -22.73 23.30
C ILE A 34 -19.84 -21.79 24.20
N ASN A 35 -19.13 -22.33 25.19
CA ASN A 35 -18.29 -21.54 26.09
C ASN A 35 -17.14 -20.86 25.33
N LEU A 36 -16.47 -21.56 24.41
CA LEU A 36 -15.43 -20.95 23.59
C LEU A 36 -15.96 -19.78 22.76
N ILE A 37 -17.11 -19.97 22.09
CA ILE A 37 -17.74 -18.91 21.27
C ILE A 37 -18.15 -17.73 22.16
N LYS A 38 -18.71 -18.00 23.33
CA LYS A 38 -19.11 -16.98 24.31
C LYS A 38 -17.91 -16.15 24.77
N TYR A 39 -16.85 -16.80 25.26
CA TYR A 39 -15.66 -16.12 25.80
C TYR A 39 -14.94 -15.32 24.70
N TYR A 40 -14.90 -15.84 23.47
CA TYR A 40 -14.39 -15.09 22.33
C TYR A 40 -15.23 -13.83 22.04
N SER A 41 -16.57 -13.95 22.04
CA SER A 41 -17.46 -12.81 21.78
C SER A 41 -17.40 -11.76 22.89
N GLU A 42 -17.18 -12.17 24.14
CA GLU A 42 -17.01 -11.30 25.32
C GLU A 42 -15.57 -10.72 25.42
N LYS A 43 -14.67 -11.06 24.48
CA LYS A 43 -13.25 -10.69 24.52
C LYS A 43 -12.56 -11.07 25.83
N ASN A 44 -13.02 -12.13 26.48
CA ASN A 44 -12.44 -12.68 27.69
C ASN A 44 -11.38 -13.73 27.36
N ASP A 45 -10.18 -13.28 27.03
CA ASP A 45 -9.07 -14.09 26.58
C ASP A 45 -8.63 -15.15 27.63
N TYR A 46 -8.66 -14.77 28.89
CA TYR A 46 -8.32 -15.69 29.99
C TYR A 46 -9.30 -16.87 30.09
N ALA A 47 -10.60 -16.62 30.05
CA ALA A 47 -11.62 -17.66 30.11
C ALA A 47 -11.62 -18.53 28.83
N PHE A 48 -11.38 -17.90 27.66
CA PHE A 48 -11.22 -18.59 26.39
C PHE A 48 -10.06 -19.60 26.42
N ARG A 49 -8.87 -19.15 26.87
CA ARG A 49 -7.69 -20.02 26.97
C ARG A 49 -7.90 -21.17 27.95
N ASN A 50 -8.49 -20.92 29.10
CA ASN A 50 -8.77 -21.97 30.08
C ASN A 50 -9.73 -23.03 29.54
N GLU A 51 -10.80 -22.65 28.84
CA GLU A 51 -11.72 -23.62 28.23
C GLU A 51 -11.04 -24.42 27.13
N ALA A 52 -10.21 -23.77 26.32
CA ALA A 52 -9.45 -24.44 25.26
C ALA A 52 -8.39 -25.42 25.83
N TYR A 53 -7.69 -25.07 26.92
CA TYR A 53 -6.81 -26.02 27.65
C TYR A 53 -7.55 -27.23 28.18
N LYS A 54 -8.76 -27.03 28.74
CA LYS A 54 -9.60 -28.10 29.22
C LYS A 54 -9.97 -29.08 28.08
N ILE A 55 -10.37 -28.53 26.91
CA ILE A 55 -10.68 -29.33 25.73
C ILE A 55 -9.45 -30.11 25.24
N ALA A 56 -8.27 -29.48 25.20
CA ALA A 56 -7.03 -30.15 24.82
C ALA A 56 -6.72 -31.34 25.76
N ASN A 57 -6.88 -31.14 27.05
CA ASN A 57 -6.67 -32.19 28.05
C ASN A 57 -7.70 -33.34 27.88
N ASP A 58 -8.95 -33.06 27.56
CA ASP A 58 -9.98 -34.05 27.26
C ASP A 58 -9.63 -34.89 26.03
N PHE A 59 -9.02 -34.29 25.00
CA PHE A 59 -8.50 -35.01 23.83
C PHE A 59 -7.31 -35.90 24.19
N ASP A 60 -6.37 -35.44 25.01
CA ASP A 60 -5.22 -36.21 25.44
C ASP A 60 -5.66 -37.46 26.25
N ILE A 61 -6.55 -37.27 27.23
CA ILE A 61 -7.15 -38.40 28.02
C ILE A 61 -7.89 -39.39 27.10
N SER A 62 -8.43 -38.91 25.98
CA SER A 62 -9.13 -39.77 25.02
C SER A 62 -8.23 -40.53 24.05
N GLY A 63 -6.92 -40.26 24.09
CA GLY A 63 -5.93 -40.90 23.23
C GLY A 63 -5.66 -40.17 21.93
N ASP A 64 -6.26 -38.96 21.74
CA ASP A 64 -5.99 -38.09 20.59
C ASP A 64 -4.90 -37.06 20.93
N THR A 65 -3.74 -37.62 21.31
CA THR A 65 -2.58 -36.84 21.79
C THR A 65 -2.10 -35.81 20.77
N GLN A 66 -2.14 -36.16 19.46
CA GLN A 66 -1.71 -35.21 18.41
C GLN A 66 -2.58 -33.96 18.34
N LEU A 67 -3.90 -34.11 18.49
CA LEU A 67 -4.83 -32.98 18.50
C LEU A 67 -4.68 -32.18 19.80
N ALA A 68 -4.46 -32.82 20.92
CA ALA A 68 -4.19 -32.19 22.20
C ALA A 68 -2.91 -31.32 22.14
N GLU A 69 -1.81 -31.89 21.64
CA GLU A 69 -0.54 -31.17 21.44
C GLU A 69 -0.71 -29.99 20.49
N TYR A 70 -1.48 -30.14 19.42
CA TYR A 70 -1.76 -29.05 18.47
C TYR A 70 -2.53 -27.90 19.13
N ILE A 71 -3.59 -28.20 19.91
CA ILE A 71 -4.35 -27.18 20.63
C ILE A 71 -3.48 -26.50 21.71
N MET A 72 -2.69 -27.28 22.45
CA MET A 72 -1.75 -26.76 23.46
C MET A 72 -0.71 -25.83 22.82
N ALA A 73 -0.19 -26.17 21.64
CA ALA A 73 0.73 -25.35 20.89
C ALA A 73 0.08 -24.04 20.42
N LEU A 74 -1.17 -24.06 19.99
CA LEU A 74 -1.93 -22.86 19.62
C LEU A 74 -2.18 -21.93 20.82
N LEU A 75 -2.29 -22.47 22.03
CA LEU A 75 -2.60 -21.72 23.26
C LEU A 75 -1.36 -21.27 24.03
N SER A 76 -0.23 -21.97 23.85
CA SER A 76 1.02 -21.58 24.48
C SER A 76 1.50 -20.28 23.83
N ASP A 77 1.81 -19.28 24.64
CA ASP A 77 2.54 -18.08 24.19
C ASP A 77 4.00 -18.41 23.79
N ALA A 78 4.38 -19.68 23.90
CA ALA A 78 5.59 -20.19 23.30
C ALA A 78 5.35 -20.19 21.78
N ASN A 79 5.98 -19.25 21.09
CA ASN A 79 6.07 -19.02 19.65
C ASN A 79 6.55 -20.23 18.84
N THR A 80 6.04 -21.44 19.09
CA THR A 80 6.49 -22.66 18.44
C THR A 80 5.52 -23.20 17.39
N PHE A 81 4.25 -22.68 17.33
CA PHE A 81 3.28 -22.99 16.27
C PHE A 81 2.23 -21.90 16.04
N VAL A 82 2.48 -20.69 16.49
CA VAL A 82 1.98 -19.56 15.71
C VAL A 82 2.67 -19.76 14.36
N PRO A 83 1.96 -19.71 13.19
CA PRO A 83 2.68 -19.45 11.96
C PRO A 83 3.51 -18.26 12.33
N GLN A 84 4.84 -18.43 12.42
CA GLN A 84 5.71 -17.33 12.79
C GLN A 84 5.30 -16.26 11.82
N SER A 85 4.56 -15.24 12.32
CA SER A 85 4.52 -13.98 11.62
C SER A 85 5.98 -13.78 11.35
N PHE A 86 6.36 -13.91 10.10
CA PHE A 86 7.74 -13.95 9.70
C PHE A 86 8.49 -12.84 10.42
N ASP A 87 8.95 -13.04 11.64
CA ASP A 87 10.12 -12.42 12.19
C ASP A 87 11.31 -13.18 11.58
N TYR A 88 11.26 -13.28 10.26
CA TYR A 88 12.36 -13.72 9.47
C TYR A 88 13.38 -12.61 9.57
N SER A 89 14.37 -12.79 10.42
CA SER A 89 15.56 -11.93 10.44
C SER A 89 16.37 -12.20 9.18
N SER A 90 15.76 -11.91 8.03
CA SER A 90 16.44 -11.95 6.75
C SER A 90 17.47 -10.83 6.71
N SER A 91 18.68 -11.12 6.25
CA SER A 91 19.66 -10.09 5.96
C SER A 91 19.26 -9.24 4.75
N PHE A 92 18.42 -9.78 3.87
CA PHE A 92 18.09 -9.18 2.56
C PHE A 92 16.68 -8.58 2.49
N PHE A 93 15.80 -8.89 3.44
CA PHE A 93 14.42 -8.40 3.44
C PHE A 93 14.05 -7.77 4.77
N GLU A 94 13.18 -6.77 4.70
CA GLU A 94 12.54 -6.17 5.88
C GLU A 94 11.04 -6.17 5.74
N LYS A 95 10.34 -6.42 6.84
CA LYS A 95 8.88 -6.34 6.90
C LYS A 95 8.44 -4.89 6.87
N VAL A 96 7.54 -4.55 5.97
CA VAL A 96 7.00 -3.18 5.82
C VAL A 96 5.68 -3.07 6.55
N GLU A 97 5.56 -2.10 7.43
CA GLU A 97 4.28 -1.77 8.05
C GLU A 97 3.33 -1.14 7.05
N ILE A 98 2.11 -1.66 6.99
CA ILE A 98 1.06 -1.18 6.09
C ILE A 98 0.14 -0.22 6.84
N ILE A 99 0.30 1.08 6.60
CA ILE A 99 -0.53 2.12 7.21
C ILE A 99 -1.82 2.31 6.41
N ASN A 100 -2.96 2.47 7.12
CA ASN A 100 -4.29 2.59 6.52
C ASN A 100 -4.64 4.01 6.03
N SER A 101 -3.90 4.54 5.08
CA SER A 101 -4.21 5.84 4.46
C SER A 101 -4.05 5.79 2.94
N PRO A 102 -4.97 5.11 2.22
CA PRO A 102 -4.87 5.02 0.77
C PRO A 102 -5.20 6.36 0.11
N LEU A 103 -4.30 6.84 -0.74
CA LEU A 103 -4.63 7.91 -1.68
C LEU A 103 -5.46 7.36 -2.86
N PRO A 104 -6.38 8.15 -3.42
CA PRO A 104 -7.11 7.75 -4.61
C PRO A 104 -6.15 7.52 -5.78
N LEU A 105 -6.43 6.50 -6.57
CA LEU A 105 -5.70 6.17 -7.79
C LEU A 105 -6.54 6.53 -9.00
N PRO A 106 -5.92 6.98 -10.11
CA PRO A 106 -6.59 7.12 -11.39
C PRO A 106 -7.30 5.82 -11.78
N ASP A 107 -8.47 5.92 -12.39
CA ASP A 107 -9.28 4.75 -12.76
C ASP A 107 -8.49 3.74 -13.61
N LYS A 108 -7.61 4.21 -14.49
CA LYS A 108 -6.76 3.34 -15.31
C LYS A 108 -5.78 2.51 -14.46
N ILE A 109 -5.17 3.11 -13.44
CA ILE A 109 -4.24 2.41 -12.53
C ILE A 109 -5.04 1.52 -11.60
N LYS A 110 -6.19 1.98 -11.11
CA LYS A 110 -7.09 1.21 -10.27
C LYS A 110 -7.56 -0.08 -10.95
N ASN A 111 -7.91 -0.01 -12.24
CA ASN A 111 -8.31 -1.17 -13.02
C ASN A 111 -7.16 -2.19 -13.16
N ASP A 112 -5.92 -1.71 -13.36
CA ASP A 112 -4.75 -2.59 -13.39
C ASP A 112 -4.51 -3.25 -12.03
N VAL A 113 -4.67 -2.51 -10.92
CA VAL A 113 -4.57 -3.06 -9.55
C VAL A 113 -5.62 -4.14 -9.30
N VAL A 114 -6.87 -3.90 -9.73
CA VAL A 114 -7.94 -4.91 -9.65
C VAL A 114 -7.56 -6.14 -10.49
N GLY A 115 -6.99 -5.94 -11.68
CA GLY A 115 -6.47 -7.03 -12.53
C GLY A 115 -5.40 -7.87 -11.83
N ILE A 116 -4.44 -7.21 -11.14
CA ILE A 116 -3.41 -7.88 -10.34
C ILE A 116 -4.04 -8.72 -9.22
N VAL A 117 -4.93 -8.13 -8.44
CA VAL A 117 -5.60 -8.82 -7.31
C VAL A 117 -6.39 -10.04 -7.83
N ASN A 118 -7.10 -9.90 -8.94
CA ASN A 118 -7.83 -10.99 -9.56
C ASN A 118 -6.89 -12.11 -10.08
N ALA A 119 -5.80 -11.75 -10.75
CA ALA A 119 -4.82 -12.72 -11.26
C ALA A 119 -4.22 -13.56 -10.12
N ILE A 120 -3.84 -12.90 -9.03
CA ILE A 120 -3.31 -13.57 -7.84
C ILE A 120 -4.38 -14.43 -7.16
N GLY A 121 -5.62 -13.92 -7.02
CA GLY A 121 -6.73 -14.63 -6.39
C GLY A 121 -7.16 -15.90 -7.15
N HIS A 122 -7.02 -15.92 -8.48
CA HIS A 122 -7.34 -17.09 -9.32
C HIS A 122 -6.14 -18.01 -9.58
N ASN A 123 -4.94 -17.67 -9.10
CA ASN A 123 -3.71 -18.46 -9.25
C ASN A 123 -3.44 -18.88 -10.71
N VAL A 124 -3.50 -17.92 -11.63
CA VAL A 124 -3.33 -18.16 -13.09
C VAL A 124 -1.87 -18.15 -13.54
N GLY A 125 -0.90 -18.21 -12.62
CA GLY A 125 0.53 -18.16 -12.94
C GLY A 125 1.05 -16.76 -13.32
N VAL A 126 0.31 -15.71 -13.02
CA VAL A 126 0.71 -14.30 -13.20
C VAL A 126 1.04 -13.73 -11.82
N ASN A 127 2.33 -13.63 -11.51
CA ASN A 127 2.81 -13.33 -10.16
C ASN A 127 3.97 -12.34 -10.11
N LYS A 128 4.52 -11.92 -11.26
CA LYS A 128 5.63 -10.96 -11.37
C LYS A 128 5.16 -9.68 -12.04
N PHE A 129 5.17 -8.55 -11.33
CA PHE A 129 4.68 -7.27 -11.80
C PHE A 129 5.77 -6.20 -11.75
N LEU A 130 5.86 -5.37 -12.79
CA LEU A 130 6.77 -4.22 -12.84
C LEU A 130 5.96 -2.93 -12.86
N PHE A 131 6.14 -2.08 -11.83
CA PHE A 131 5.55 -0.75 -11.76
C PHE A 131 6.54 0.28 -12.26
N GLU A 132 6.23 0.92 -13.38
CA GLU A 132 7.04 1.98 -13.95
C GLU A 132 6.40 3.35 -13.72
N GLY A 133 7.23 4.38 -13.57
CA GLY A 133 6.75 5.75 -13.48
C GLY A 133 7.74 6.67 -12.80
N LEU A 134 7.52 7.96 -12.94
CA LEU A 134 8.34 8.99 -12.31
C LEU A 134 8.34 8.86 -10.77
N PRO A 135 9.35 9.41 -10.08
CA PRO A 135 9.32 9.49 -8.62
C PRO A 135 8.05 10.17 -8.12
N GLY A 136 7.55 9.75 -6.96
CA GLY A 136 6.37 10.37 -6.34
C GLY A 136 5.02 10.00 -6.97
N THR A 137 4.95 9.11 -7.97
CA THR A 137 3.68 8.69 -8.60
C THR A 137 2.87 7.67 -7.79
N GLY A 138 3.37 7.22 -6.63
CA GLY A 138 2.64 6.34 -5.72
C GLY A 138 2.84 4.84 -5.94
N LYS A 139 3.87 4.41 -6.68
CA LYS A 139 4.17 2.99 -6.94
C LYS A 139 4.26 2.16 -5.67
N THR A 140 5.16 2.51 -4.77
CA THR A 140 5.40 1.82 -3.49
C THR A 140 4.16 1.80 -2.60
N GLU A 141 3.42 2.92 -2.52
CA GLU A 141 2.17 2.98 -1.76
C GLU A 141 1.09 2.07 -2.35
N THR A 142 1.04 1.93 -3.68
CA THR A 142 0.11 1.00 -4.32
C THR A 142 0.46 -0.46 -4.02
N VAL A 143 1.75 -0.82 -3.91
CA VAL A 143 2.15 -2.17 -3.49
C VAL A 143 1.67 -2.46 -2.07
N LYS A 144 1.81 -1.51 -1.14
CA LYS A 144 1.26 -1.64 0.22
C LYS A 144 -0.25 -1.86 0.21
N GLN A 145 -0.98 -1.17 -0.67
CA GLN A 145 -2.43 -1.36 -0.84
C GLN A 145 -2.78 -2.76 -1.36
N ILE A 146 -2.04 -3.25 -2.36
CA ILE A 146 -2.23 -4.60 -2.91
C ILE A 146 -1.99 -5.65 -1.82
N ALA A 147 -0.91 -5.55 -1.06
CA ALA A 147 -0.61 -6.45 0.05
C ALA A 147 -1.75 -6.45 1.08
N ARG A 148 -2.28 -5.26 1.42
CA ARG A 148 -3.43 -5.12 2.33
C ARG A 148 -4.70 -5.77 1.79
N ILE A 149 -5.05 -5.51 0.51
CA ILE A 149 -6.25 -6.09 -0.12
C ILE A 149 -6.17 -7.62 -0.14
N LEU A 150 -4.97 -8.15 -0.41
CA LEU A 150 -4.70 -9.59 -0.40
C LEU A 150 -4.58 -10.17 1.02
N SER A 151 -4.57 -9.34 2.06
CA SER A 151 -4.30 -9.73 3.45
C SER A 151 -2.96 -10.49 3.59
N ARG A 152 -1.92 -10.01 2.87
CA ARG A 152 -0.57 -10.58 2.86
C ARG A 152 0.43 -9.65 3.53
N ASP A 153 1.42 -10.23 4.19
CA ASP A 153 2.58 -9.48 4.69
C ASP A 153 3.43 -8.94 3.52
N LEU A 154 3.94 -7.72 3.67
CA LEU A 154 4.82 -7.10 2.68
C LEU A 154 6.27 -7.13 3.16
N TYR A 155 7.15 -7.71 2.35
CA TYR A 155 8.59 -7.70 2.58
C TYR A 155 9.31 -6.95 1.46
N MET A 156 10.13 -5.99 1.85
CA MET A 156 10.92 -5.17 0.92
C MET A 156 12.36 -5.61 0.88
N ALA A 157 12.93 -5.75 -0.32
CA ALA A 157 14.33 -6.08 -0.52
C ALA A 157 15.23 -4.91 -0.12
N LYS A 158 16.26 -5.19 0.69
CA LYS A 158 17.31 -4.24 1.11
C LYS A 158 18.45 -4.27 0.10
N PHE A 159 18.44 -3.38 -0.87
CA PHE A 159 19.46 -3.35 -1.91
C PHE A 159 20.86 -3.05 -1.37
N ASP A 160 21.00 -2.26 -0.30
CA ASP A 160 22.28 -2.01 0.40
C ASP A 160 22.89 -3.30 0.96
N SER A 161 22.08 -4.31 1.30
CA SER A 161 22.57 -5.62 1.73
C SER A 161 22.85 -6.56 0.54
N ILE A 162 22.14 -6.37 -0.59
CA ILE A 162 22.30 -7.18 -1.80
C ILE A 162 23.50 -6.72 -2.61
N ILE A 163 23.67 -5.40 -2.80
CA ILE A 163 24.75 -4.80 -3.57
C ILE A 163 26.02 -4.78 -2.72
N ASP A 164 27.11 -5.31 -3.26
CA ASP A 164 28.42 -5.33 -2.58
C ASP A 164 29.49 -4.87 -3.58
N SER A 165 30.48 -4.14 -3.08
CA SER A 165 31.61 -3.67 -3.87
C SER A 165 32.60 -4.77 -4.26
N LYS A 166 32.53 -5.94 -3.61
CA LYS A 166 33.40 -7.08 -3.90
C LYS A 166 32.94 -7.84 -5.11
N LEU A 167 33.86 -8.11 -6.01
CA LEU A 167 33.60 -8.79 -7.28
C LEU A 167 32.90 -10.15 -7.07
N GLY A 168 31.75 -10.34 -7.72
CA GLY A 168 30.92 -11.55 -7.67
C GLY A 168 30.03 -11.66 -6.43
N GLN A 169 30.15 -10.77 -5.45
CA GLN A 169 29.37 -10.87 -4.21
C GLN A 169 27.91 -10.46 -4.44
N THR A 170 27.65 -9.42 -5.22
CA THR A 170 26.28 -9.00 -5.58
C THR A 170 25.50 -10.13 -6.23
N SER A 171 26.08 -10.82 -7.23
CA SER A 171 25.44 -11.97 -7.88
C SER A 171 25.14 -13.09 -6.89
N LYS A 172 26.04 -13.36 -5.94
CA LYS A 172 25.84 -14.37 -4.91
C LYS A 172 24.75 -13.96 -3.93
N ASN A 173 24.72 -12.70 -3.51
CA ASN A 173 23.70 -12.18 -2.60
C ASN A 173 22.31 -12.25 -3.26
N ILE A 174 22.18 -11.92 -4.57
CA ILE A 174 20.93 -12.10 -5.32
C ILE A 174 20.47 -13.55 -5.26
N SER A 175 21.33 -14.52 -5.56
CA SER A 175 20.93 -15.93 -5.51
C SER A 175 20.50 -16.37 -4.11
N VAL A 176 21.21 -15.94 -3.06
CA VAL A 176 20.83 -16.26 -1.67
C VAL A 176 19.48 -15.62 -1.31
N ALA A 177 19.25 -14.37 -1.69
CA ALA A 177 17.99 -13.68 -1.45
C ALA A 177 16.80 -14.41 -2.13
N PHE A 178 16.96 -14.84 -3.38
CA PHE A 178 15.93 -15.63 -4.08
C PHE A 178 15.75 -17.02 -3.51
N ASP A 179 16.82 -17.67 -3.05
CA ASP A 179 16.74 -18.95 -2.32
C ASP A 179 15.94 -18.79 -1.01
N GLU A 180 16.10 -17.67 -0.30
CA GLU A 180 15.30 -17.35 0.88
C GLU A 180 13.81 -17.23 0.52
N ILE A 181 13.48 -16.47 -0.54
CA ILE A 181 12.09 -16.30 -0.99
C ILE A 181 11.48 -17.65 -1.38
N ASN A 182 12.19 -18.47 -2.15
CA ASN A 182 11.69 -19.77 -2.63
C ASN A 182 11.50 -20.82 -1.51
N LYS A 183 12.16 -20.61 -0.37
CA LYS A 183 12.04 -21.50 0.81
C LYS A 183 11.01 -21.03 1.82
N LEU A 184 10.25 -19.96 1.51
CA LEU A 184 9.18 -19.49 2.38
C LEU A 184 8.15 -20.60 2.63
N PRO A 185 7.82 -20.96 3.89
CA PRO A 185 6.86 -22.02 4.17
C PRO A 185 5.43 -21.68 3.73
N HIS A 186 5.08 -20.38 3.71
CA HIS A 186 3.76 -19.85 3.33
C HIS A 186 3.89 -18.74 2.30
N PRO A 187 4.34 -19.03 1.06
CA PRO A 187 4.55 -18.02 0.03
C PRO A 187 3.26 -17.29 -0.36
N GLU A 188 2.10 -17.94 -0.20
CA GLU A 188 0.77 -17.38 -0.43
C GLU A 188 0.37 -16.30 0.58
N SER A 189 1.08 -16.16 1.70
CA SER A 189 0.82 -15.12 2.71
C SER A 189 1.66 -13.87 2.55
N VAL A 190 2.52 -13.81 1.53
CA VAL A 190 3.55 -12.78 1.39
C VAL A 190 3.48 -12.09 0.02
N VAL A 191 3.84 -10.81 0.00
CA VAL A 191 4.18 -10.04 -1.20
C VAL A 191 5.63 -9.57 -1.06
N ILE A 192 6.44 -9.81 -2.07
CA ILE A 192 7.83 -9.36 -2.12
C ILE A 192 7.92 -8.09 -2.96
N LEU A 193 8.50 -7.04 -2.41
CA LEU A 193 8.73 -5.77 -3.09
C LEU A 193 10.21 -5.57 -3.38
N PHE A 194 10.56 -5.37 -4.64
CA PHE A 194 11.84 -4.85 -5.08
C PHE A 194 11.67 -3.38 -5.45
N ASP A 195 11.76 -2.49 -4.44
CA ASP A 195 11.57 -1.06 -4.65
C ASP A 195 12.82 -0.44 -5.29
N GLU A 196 12.63 0.35 -6.35
CA GLU A 196 13.71 0.96 -7.14
C GLU A 196 14.76 -0.07 -7.63
N ILE A 197 14.31 -1.14 -8.30
CA ILE A 197 15.18 -2.21 -8.83
C ILE A 197 16.26 -1.67 -9.79
N ASP A 198 16.12 -0.45 -10.28
CA ASP A 198 17.12 0.29 -11.04
C ASP A 198 18.43 0.53 -10.25
N ALA A 199 18.42 0.45 -8.91
CA ALA A 199 19.63 0.44 -8.11
C ALA A 199 20.62 -0.66 -8.55
N LEU A 200 20.12 -1.81 -9.00
CA LEU A 200 20.92 -2.86 -9.61
C LEU A 200 21.43 -2.52 -11.01
N ALA A 201 20.90 -1.48 -11.66
CA ALA A 201 21.24 -1.09 -13.04
C ALA A 201 22.11 0.18 -13.14
N MET A 202 22.23 0.98 -12.06
CA MET A 202 22.81 2.33 -12.12
C MET A 202 24.33 2.44 -11.96
N ASP A 203 25.03 1.41 -11.53
CA ASP A 203 26.49 1.49 -11.28
C ASP A 203 27.33 1.38 -12.56
N ARG A 204 27.03 2.22 -13.57
CA ARG A 204 27.65 2.17 -14.91
C ARG A 204 28.88 3.07 -15.10
N LEU A 205 29.47 3.62 -14.04
CA LEU A 205 30.49 4.68 -14.20
C LEU A 205 31.93 4.17 -14.32
N ASN A 206 32.24 2.91 -13.99
CA ASN A 206 33.58 2.34 -14.11
C ASN A 206 33.60 1.06 -14.98
N ASN A 207 34.64 0.87 -15.80
CA ASN A 207 34.73 -0.28 -16.71
C ASN A 207 34.80 -1.66 -16.03
N ASN A 208 35.21 -1.74 -14.76
CA ASN A 208 35.15 -2.97 -13.97
C ASN A 208 33.73 -3.27 -13.48
N ASP A 209 32.93 -2.25 -13.19
CA ASP A 209 31.56 -2.33 -12.72
C ASP A 209 30.60 -2.84 -13.80
N LEU A 210 30.86 -2.55 -15.09
CA LEU A 210 30.07 -3.05 -16.21
C LEU A 210 30.01 -4.59 -16.29
N ARG A 211 31.11 -5.28 -15.95
CA ARG A 211 31.14 -6.75 -15.95
C ARG A 211 30.40 -7.34 -14.75
N GLU A 212 30.53 -6.70 -13.60
CA GLU A 212 29.86 -7.11 -12.37
C GLU A 212 28.34 -6.93 -12.52
N MET A 213 27.90 -5.77 -13.02
CA MET A 213 26.51 -5.49 -13.29
C MET A 213 25.90 -6.46 -14.30
N GLY A 214 26.64 -6.77 -15.40
CA GLY A 214 26.18 -7.78 -16.36
C GLY A 214 25.99 -9.17 -15.71
N ARG A 215 26.83 -9.53 -14.74
CA ARG A 215 26.68 -10.77 -13.96
C ARG A 215 25.49 -10.70 -13.02
N ALA A 216 25.33 -9.61 -12.28
CA ALA A 216 24.23 -9.37 -11.37
C ALA A 216 22.88 -9.43 -12.13
N THR A 217 22.77 -8.71 -13.25
CA THR A 217 21.59 -8.76 -14.13
C THR A 217 21.33 -10.17 -14.67
N SER A 218 22.38 -10.86 -15.12
CA SER A 218 22.22 -12.25 -15.63
C SER A 218 21.78 -13.21 -14.54
N THR A 219 22.23 -13.00 -13.29
CA THR A 219 21.79 -13.79 -12.13
C THR A 219 20.34 -13.47 -11.80
N LEU A 220 19.97 -12.19 -11.73
CA LEU A 220 18.60 -11.76 -11.47
C LEU A 220 17.61 -12.36 -12.50
N LEU A 221 17.96 -12.36 -13.79
CA LEU A 221 17.16 -12.98 -14.83
C LEU A 221 16.90 -14.47 -14.58
N LYS A 222 17.97 -15.21 -14.21
CA LYS A 222 17.86 -16.65 -13.90
C LYS A 222 17.00 -16.90 -12.64
N GLU A 223 17.14 -16.08 -11.63
CA GLU A 223 16.38 -16.26 -10.40
C GLU A 223 14.90 -15.87 -10.58
N LEU A 224 14.59 -14.86 -11.39
CA LEU A 224 13.20 -14.54 -11.77
C LEU A 224 12.54 -15.68 -12.56
N ASP A 225 13.32 -16.39 -13.41
CA ASP A 225 12.82 -17.55 -14.15
C ASP A 225 12.55 -18.76 -13.24
N LYS A 226 13.21 -18.86 -12.08
CA LYS A 226 13.05 -19.95 -11.11
C LYS A 226 12.06 -19.64 -9.99
N LEU A 227 11.55 -18.43 -9.92
CA LEU A 227 10.64 -18.03 -8.85
C LEU A 227 9.37 -18.86 -8.88
N HIS A 228 8.96 -19.42 -7.74
CA HIS A 228 7.75 -20.21 -7.63
C HIS A 228 6.49 -19.38 -7.93
N ASP A 229 5.53 -19.97 -8.64
CA ASP A 229 4.30 -19.31 -9.10
C ASP A 229 3.41 -18.78 -7.94
N ASN A 230 3.55 -19.35 -6.74
CA ASN A 230 2.80 -18.92 -5.56
C ASN A 230 3.35 -17.63 -4.90
N ILE A 231 4.56 -17.21 -5.29
CA ILE A 231 5.24 -16.04 -4.75
C ILE A 231 4.85 -14.83 -5.58
N VAL A 232 4.25 -13.82 -4.96
CA VAL A 232 3.95 -12.54 -5.62
C VAL A 232 5.15 -11.63 -5.48
N LEU A 233 5.76 -11.25 -6.60
CA LEU A 233 6.85 -10.31 -6.68
C LEU A 233 6.42 -9.06 -7.44
N ILE A 234 6.57 -7.91 -6.80
CA ILE A 234 6.33 -6.61 -7.43
C ILE A 234 7.65 -5.83 -7.39
N ALA A 235 8.09 -5.36 -8.56
CA ALA A 235 9.25 -4.47 -8.66
C ALA A 235 8.79 -3.07 -9.06
N THR A 236 9.49 -2.04 -8.58
CA THR A 236 9.26 -0.66 -9.02
C THR A 236 10.51 -0.12 -9.74
N THR A 237 10.31 0.79 -10.69
CA THR A 237 11.39 1.49 -11.37
C THR A 237 11.02 2.93 -11.73
N ASN A 238 12.00 3.81 -11.64
CA ASN A 238 11.91 5.18 -12.16
C ASN A 238 12.57 5.29 -13.55
N LEU A 239 13.34 4.29 -13.98
CA LEU A 239 14.20 4.31 -15.16
C LEU A 239 13.82 3.27 -16.22
N TYR A 240 12.53 2.99 -16.40
CA TYR A 240 12.03 1.97 -17.34
C TYR A 240 12.67 2.02 -18.73
N LYS A 241 12.90 3.22 -19.29
CA LYS A 241 13.52 3.39 -20.62
C LYS A 241 14.97 2.87 -20.69
N SER A 242 15.65 2.79 -19.57
CA SER A 242 17.04 2.32 -19.45
C SER A 242 17.14 0.84 -19.08
N PHE A 243 15.99 0.19 -18.87
CA PHE A 243 15.94 -1.23 -18.49
C PHE A 243 16.32 -2.15 -19.65
N ASP A 244 17.02 -3.22 -19.30
CA ASP A 244 17.28 -4.30 -20.24
C ASP A 244 15.96 -4.98 -20.67
N LYS A 245 15.76 -5.12 -21.98
CA LYS A 245 14.58 -5.78 -22.54
C LYS A 245 14.43 -7.24 -22.08
N ALA A 246 15.54 -7.91 -21.77
CA ALA A 246 15.50 -9.26 -21.23
C ALA A 246 14.90 -9.28 -19.81
N LEU A 247 15.20 -8.27 -18.98
CA LEU A 247 14.63 -8.14 -17.65
C LEU A 247 13.12 -7.82 -17.71
N ILE A 248 12.72 -6.92 -18.60
CA ILE A 248 11.31 -6.57 -18.83
C ILE A 248 10.47 -7.80 -19.15
N ARG A 249 10.99 -8.71 -19.97
CA ARG A 249 10.29 -9.94 -20.40
C ARG A 249 10.06 -10.97 -19.29
N ARG A 250 10.68 -10.81 -18.10
CA ARG A 250 10.48 -11.69 -16.95
C ARG A 250 9.31 -11.27 -16.09
N PHE A 251 8.79 -10.08 -16.32
CA PHE A 251 7.58 -9.62 -15.66
C PHE A 251 6.36 -9.96 -16.49
N ASP A 252 5.34 -10.51 -15.84
CA ASP A 252 4.10 -10.93 -16.48
C ASP A 252 3.23 -9.74 -16.90
N SER A 253 3.33 -8.63 -16.15
CA SER A 253 2.63 -7.39 -16.47
C SER A 253 3.41 -6.15 -16.03
N ILE A 254 3.26 -5.08 -16.82
CA ILE A 254 3.89 -3.78 -16.59
C ILE A 254 2.80 -2.75 -16.38
N ILE A 255 2.84 -2.04 -15.26
CA ILE A 255 1.86 -1.02 -14.90
C ILE A 255 2.53 0.35 -14.96
N ASN A 256 2.00 1.22 -15.84
CA ASN A 256 2.51 2.58 -15.99
C ASN A 256 1.79 3.54 -15.04
N PHE A 257 2.57 4.17 -14.13
CA PHE A 257 2.09 5.13 -13.13
C PHE A 257 2.14 6.59 -13.60
N ASN A 258 2.53 6.88 -14.83
CA ASN A 258 2.55 8.25 -15.36
C ASN A 258 1.18 8.68 -15.95
N ARG A 259 0.11 7.92 -15.73
CA ARG A 259 -1.21 8.09 -16.36
C ARG A 259 -2.18 8.97 -15.56
N TYR A 260 -1.67 9.87 -14.71
CA TYR A 260 -2.50 10.85 -14.00
C TYR A 260 -2.99 11.92 -14.95
N THR A 261 -4.28 12.24 -14.88
CA THR A 261 -4.86 13.46 -15.42
C THR A 261 -4.79 14.59 -14.39
N LYS A 262 -5.08 15.81 -14.80
CA LYS A 262 -5.17 16.93 -13.86
C LYS A 262 -6.30 16.74 -12.86
N GLU A 263 -7.41 16.18 -13.31
CA GLU A 263 -8.59 15.86 -12.51
C GLU A 263 -8.25 14.83 -11.43
N ASP A 264 -7.54 13.74 -11.79
CA ASP A 264 -7.07 12.74 -10.83
C ASP A 264 -6.19 13.37 -9.73
N LEU A 265 -5.30 14.30 -10.13
CA LEU A 265 -4.41 14.99 -9.18
C LEU A 265 -5.15 15.96 -8.26
N ILE A 266 -6.25 16.57 -8.72
CA ILE A 266 -7.12 17.39 -7.88
C ILE A 266 -7.80 16.51 -6.82
N GLU A 267 -8.30 15.33 -7.18
CA GLU A 267 -8.89 14.37 -6.22
C GLU A 267 -7.87 13.88 -5.19
N VAL A 268 -6.66 13.54 -5.66
CA VAL A 268 -5.54 13.19 -4.77
C VAL A 268 -5.22 14.33 -3.80
N ALA A 269 -5.13 15.56 -4.32
CA ALA A 269 -4.86 16.75 -3.49
C ALA A 269 -5.93 16.96 -2.42
N GLU A 270 -7.21 16.77 -2.76
CA GLU A 270 -8.31 16.88 -1.80
C GLU A 270 -8.24 15.80 -0.72
N SER A 271 -7.93 14.57 -1.11
CA SER A 271 -7.75 13.48 -0.15
C SER A 271 -6.60 13.79 0.83
N ILE A 272 -5.49 14.33 0.31
CA ILE A 272 -4.36 14.77 1.14
C ILE A 272 -4.78 15.92 2.07
N LEU A 273 -5.48 16.94 1.55
CA LEU A 273 -5.96 18.04 2.38
C LEU A 273 -6.85 17.54 3.52
N ASN A 274 -7.80 16.66 3.23
CA ASN A 274 -8.71 16.10 4.22
C ASN A 274 -8.00 15.27 5.30
N GLU A 275 -6.88 14.60 4.96
CA GLU A 275 -6.07 13.86 5.95
C GLU A 275 -5.39 14.79 6.96
N TYR A 276 -5.04 16.01 6.54
CA TYR A 276 -4.20 16.89 7.36
C TYR A 276 -4.91 18.11 7.92
N ILE A 277 -5.95 18.66 7.27
CA ILE A 277 -6.55 19.97 7.61
C ILE A 277 -7.09 20.00 9.05
N ASP A 278 -7.67 18.91 9.53
CA ASP A 278 -8.25 18.81 10.87
C ASP A 278 -7.19 18.78 12.01
N LYS A 279 -5.90 18.71 11.65
CA LYS A 279 -4.77 18.79 12.59
C LYS A 279 -4.32 20.22 12.84
N PHE A 280 -4.90 21.20 12.14
CA PHE A 280 -4.55 22.62 12.23
C PHE A 280 -5.75 23.44 12.64
N ASP A 281 -5.59 24.23 13.71
CA ASP A 281 -6.61 25.16 14.17
C ASP A 281 -6.67 26.41 13.27
N ASN A 282 -7.86 27.01 13.18
CA ASN A 282 -8.09 28.28 12.48
C ASN A 282 -7.70 28.27 10.98
N VAL A 283 -7.99 27.19 10.27
CA VAL A 283 -7.72 27.06 8.83
C VAL A 283 -9.05 27.01 8.05
N ALA A 284 -9.19 27.86 7.03
CA ALA A 284 -10.41 27.92 6.22
C ALA A 284 -10.56 26.70 5.30
N LYS A 285 -11.69 25.98 5.40
CA LYS A 285 -12.02 24.86 4.50
C LYS A 285 -12.72 25.38 3.22
N ASP A 286 -12.00 26.13 2.37
CA ASP A 286 -12.50 26.57 1.07
C ASP A 286 -12.04 25.64 -0.04
N LEU A 287 -12.77 24.51 -0.22
CA LEU A 287 -12.45 23.51 -1.25
C LEU A 287 -12.54 24.06 -2.67
N ARG A 288 -13.40 25.07 -2.92
CA ARG A 288 -13.53 25.67 -4.25
C ARG A 288 -12.26 26.45 -4.62
N LEU A 289 -11.79 27.28 -3.71
CA LEU A 289 -10.55 28.04 -3.89
C LEU A 289 -9.35 27.09 -3.98
N TYR A 290 -9.31 26.07 -3.10
CA TYR A 290 -8.29 25.05 -3.11
C TYR A 290 -8.19 24.32 -4.46
N ARG A 291 -9.31 23.77 -4.98
CA ARG A 291 -9.36 23.10 -6.31
C ARG A 291 -8.86 24.01 -7.42
N LYS A 292 -9.25 25.27 -7.39
CA LYS A 292 -8.84 26.26 -8.39
C LYS A 292 -7.32 26.48 -8.35
N ILE A 293 -6.73 26.59 -7.18
CA ILE A 293 -5.28 26.72 -7.02
C ILE A 293 -4.58 25.46 -7.56
N ILE A 294 -5.02 24.27 -7.15
CA ILE A 294 -4.45 23.00 -7.63
C ILE A 294 -4.58 22.89 -9.16
N SER A 295 -5.68 23.36 -9.74
CA SER A 295 -5.87 23.32 -11.20
C SER A 295 -4.90 24.19 -12.01
N LEU A 296 -4.14 25.08 -11.35
CA LEU A 296 -3.10 25.89 -11.99
C LEU A 296 -1.76 25.14 -12.20
N MET A 297 -1.66 23.88 -11.75
CA MET A 297 -0.45 23.08 -11.95
C MET A 297 -0.05 23.01 -13.43
N ASP A 298 1.15 23.49 -13.73
CA ASP A 298 1.81 23.36 -15.02
C ASP A 298 3.33 23.49 -14.85
N PRO A 299 4.12 22.40 -15.00
CA PRO A 299 3.71 21.01 -15.31
C PRO A 299 2.92 20.33 -14.18
N LEU A 300 2.36 19.13 -14.46
CA LEU A 300 1.65 18.32 -13.46
C LEU A 300 2.59 17.93 -12.32
N ILE A 301 2.11 18.06 -11.09
CA ILE A 301 2.83 17.71 -9.86
C ILE A 301 2.27 16.38 -9.36
N TYR A 302 3.11 15.35 -9.25
CA TYR A 302 2.69 14.02 -8.85
C TYR A 302 2.40 13.90 -7.34
N PRO A 303 1.67 12.85 -6.90
CA PRO A 303 1.16 12.71 -5.53
C PRO A 303 2.19 12.91 -4.42
N GLY A 304 3.43 12.46 -4.60
CA GLY A 304 4.49 12.60 -3.60
C GLY A 304 4.88 14.04 -3.32
N ASP A 305 5.17 14.81 -4.39
CA ASP A 305 5.51 16.22 -4.28
C ASP A 305 4.30 17.04 -3.87
N LEU A 306 3.12 16.70 -4.40
CA LEU A 306 1.86 17.36 -4.04
C LEU A 306 1.56 17.22 -2.55
N LYS A 307 1.79 16.03 -1.97
CA LYS A 307 1.66 15.79 -0.53
C LYS A 307 2.61 16.69 0.28
N ASN A 308 3.86 16.81 -0.16
CA ASN A 308 4.84 17.67 0.49
C ASN A 308 4.45 19.15 0.43
N ILE A 309 4.03 19.64 -0.74
CA ILE A 309 3.58 21.02 -0.94
C ILE A 309 2.37 21.33 -0.03
N ILE A 310 1.36 20.46 0.00
CA ILE A 310 0.16 20.68 0.82
C ILE A 310 0.52 20.68 2.31
N LYS A 311 1.29 19.69 2.77
CA LYS A 311 1.74 19.60 4.17
C LYS A 311 2.53 20.83 4.61
N THR A 312 3.50 21.25 3.80
CA THR A 312 4.32 22.42 4.13
C THR A 312 3.52 23.72 4.08
N SER A 313 2.59 23.85 3.14
CA SER A 313 1.69 25.02 3.08
C SER A 313 0.82 25.13 4.35
N LEU A 314 0.31 24.02 4.86
CA LEU A 314 -0.43 23.97 6.13
C LEU A 314 0.50 24.24 7.34
N ALA A 315 1.62 23.51 7.42
CA ALA A 315 2.51 23.56 8.59
C ALA A 315 3.16 24.93 8.82
N PHE A 316 3.46 25.66 7.75
CA PHE A 316 4.08 26.97 7.83
C PHE A 316 3.07 28.15 7.70
N SER A 317 1.76 27.86 7.71
CA SER A 317 0.73 28.89 7.66
C SER A 317 0.70 29.75 8.93
N ASN A 318 0.37 31.02 8.75
CA ASN A 318 0.19 31.95 9.87
C ASN A 318 -1.17 31.72 10.53
N MET A 319 -1.19 31.36 11.80
CA MET A 319 -2.41 31.06 12.58
C MET A 319 -3.38 32.25 12.68
N ASN A 320 -2.89 33.48 12.47
CA ASN A 320 -3.74 34.69 12.48
C ASN A 320 -4.46 34.94 11.14
N ASN A 321 -4.12 34.18 10.09
CA ASN A 321 -4.76 34.29 8.77
C ASN A 321 -5.23 32.89 8.31
N GLN A 322 -6.52 32.64 8.43
CA GLN A 322 -7.10 31.36 8.06
C GLN A 322 -6.89 30.94 6.59
N TYR A 323 -6.55 31.87 5.70
CA TYR A 323 -6.29 31.63 4.27
C TYR A 323 -4.79 31.57 3.93
N ASP A 324 -3.88 31.75 4.89
CA ASP A 324 -2.44 31.81 4.61
C ASP A 324 -1.90 30.53 3.95
N TYR A 325 -2.42 29.35 4.32
CA TYR A 325 -2.02 28.13 3.66
C TYR A 325 -2.38 28.07 2.17
N LEU A 326 -3.51 28.69 1.76
CA LEU A 326 -3.91 28.78 0.36
C LEU A 326 -3.03 29.78 -0.41
N ILE A 327 -2.58 30.84 0.24
CA ILE A 327 -1.61 31.79 -0.32
C ILE A 327 -0.30 31.07 -0.60
N ARG A 328 0.23 30.33 0.38
CA ARG A 328 1.46 29.53 0.23
C ARG A 328 1.30 28.42 -0.80
N LEU A 329 0.15 27.77 -0.82
CA LEU A 329 -0.16 26.75 -1.80
C LEU A 329 -0.14 27.31 -3.22
N TYR A 330 -0.77 28.48 -3.44
CA TYR A 330 -0.74 29.17 -4.73
C TYR A 330 0.69 29.51 -5.15
N GLU A 331 1.49 30.08 -4.25
CA GLU A 331 2.88 30.46 -4.54
C GLU A 331 3.74 29.22 -4.88
N ASN A 332 3.56 28.11 -4.17
CA ASN A 332 4.28 26.86 -4.44
C ASN A 332 3.85 26.20 -5.76
N ILE A 333 2.55 26.20 -6.08
CA ILE A 333 2.01 25.60 -7.30
C ILE A 333 2.40 26.41 -8.54
N THR A 334 2.33 27.76 -8.45
CA THR A 334 2.57 28.63 -9.60
C THR A 334 4.02 29.14 -9.66
N SER A 335 4.84 28.84 -8.65
CA SER A 335 6.19 29.40 -8.48
C SER A 335 6.22 30.94 -8.55
N THR A 336 5.11 31.59 -8.21
CA THR A 336 4.93 33.06 -8.33
C THR A 336 4.37 33.60 -7.02
N LYS A 337 5.03 34.66 -6.47
CA LYS A 337 4.52 35.33 -5.29
C LYS A 337 3.26 36.16 -5.62
N ILE A 338 2.34 36.18 -4.68
CA ILE A 338 1.13 37.04 -4.77
C ILE A 338 1.55 38.49 -4.40
N ASN A 339 2.02 39.24 -5.36
CA ASN A 339 2.45 40.64 -5.15
C ASN A 339 1.28 41.65 -5.36
N GLY A 340 0.06 41.25 -4.99
CA GLY A 340 -1.11 42.12 -5.21
C GLY A 340 -1.52 42.28 -6.67
N ASN A 341 -1.02 41.44 -7.57
CA ASN A 341 -1.39 41.49 -9.00
C ASN A 341 -2.80 40.94 -9.23
N ILE A 342 -3.79 41.82 -9.01
CA ILE A 342 -5.23 41.52 -9.12
C ILE A 342 -5.57 41.01 -10.53
N LYS A 343 -4.98 41.62 -11.57
CA LYS A 343 -5.26 41.30 -12.98
C LYS A 343 -4.89 39.84 -13.30
N LYS A 344 -3.68 39.40 -12.90
CA LYS A 344 -3.23 38.03 -13.11
C LYS A 344 -4.18 37.02 -12.45
N LEU A 345 -4.64 37.29 -11.22
CA LEU A 345 -5.58 36.42 -10.53
C LEU A 345 -6.94 36.33 -11.25
N GLN A 346 -7.39 37.46 -11.82
CA GLN A 346 -8.63 37.50 -12.62
C GLN A 346 -8.48 36.69 -13.92
N GLU A 347 -7.37 36.86 -14.64
CA GLU A 347 -7.04 36.06 -15.84
C GLU A 347 -7.00 34.56 -15.54
N GLN A 348 -6.57 34.19 -14.35
CA GLN A 348 -6.62 32.82 -13.85
C GLN A 348 -8.01 32.36 -13.35
N GLY A 349 -9.03 33.27 -13.48
CA GLY A 349 -10.42 32.97 -13.17
C GLY A 349 -10.80 33.11 -11.70
N PHE A 350 -9.97 33.70 -10.82
CA PHE A 350 -10.35 33.94 -9.43
C PHE A 350 -11.42 35.07 -9.35
N THR A 351 -12.42 34.83 -8.50
CA THR A 351 -13.46 35.83 -8.20
C THR A 351 -12.89 36.93 -7.32
N ILE A 352 -13.58 38.10 -7.26
CA ILE A 352 -13.20 39.23 -6.38
C ILE A 352 -13.03 38.78 -4.92
N ARG A 353 -13.89 37.86 -4.42
CA ARG A 353 -13.79 37.34 -3.05
C ARG A 353 -12.58 36.40 -2.86
N GLU A 354 -12.31 35.57 -3.82
CA GLU A 354 -11.14 34.71 -3.79
C GLU A 354 -9.84 35.51 -3.86
N THR A 355 -9.84 36.58 -4.70
CA THR A 355 -8.73 37.54 -4.79
C THR A 355 -8.50 38.28 -3.46
N GLU A 356 -9.57 38.72 -2.77
CA GLU A 356 -9.48 39.28 -1.42
C GLU A 356 -8.81 38.33 -0.45
N HIS A 357 -9.22 37.04 -0.44
CA HIS A 357 -8.63 36.05 0.45
C HIS A 357 -7.15 35.79 0.16
N LEU A 358 -6.75 35.82 -1.12
CA LEU A 358 -5.37 35.56 -1.53
C LEU A 358 -4.45 36.77 -1.34
N THR A 359 -4.97 38.00 -1.52
CA THR A 359 -4.14 39.24 -1.50
C THR A 359 -4.24 40.01 -0.20
N GLY A 360 -5.30 39.82 0.59
CA GLY A 360 -5.66 40.69 1.73
C GLY A 360 -6.22 42.08 1.32
N ILE A 361 -6.34 42.35 0.01
CA ILE A 361 -6.90 43.60 -0.50
C ILE A 361 -8.43 43.54 -0.44
N SER A 362 -9.09 44.57 0.11
CA SER A 362 -10.54 44.55 0.27
C SER A 362 -11.29 44.44 -1.07
N LYS A 363 -12.47 43.81 -1.08
CA LYS A 363 -13.33 43.64 -2.28
C LYS A 363 -13.54 44.93 -3.05
N SER A 364 -13.74 46.04 -2.32
CA SER A 364 -13.98 47.37 -2.94
C SER A 364 -12.74 47.90 -3.66
N GLN A 365 -11.55 47.62 -3.13
CA GLN A 365 -10.29 47.98 -3.78
C GLN A 365 -9.99 47.08 -4.96
N VAL A 366 -10.24 45.75 -4.84
CA VAL A 366 -10.12 44.80 -5.96
C VAL A 366 -11.05 45.21 -7.10
N SER A 367 -12.32 45.54 -6.82
CA SER A 367 -13.29 45.95 -7.83
C SER A 367 -12.90 47.27 -8.51
N ARG A 368 -12.35 48.26 -7.76
CA ARG A 368 -11.87 49.53 -8.34
C ARG A 368 -10.62 49.31 -9.19
N GLY A 369 -9.68 48.49 -8.76
CA GLY A 369 -8.47 48.17 -9.50
C GLY A 369 -8.75 47.55 -10.87
N LEU A 370 -9.87 46.85 -11.01
CA LEU A 370 -10.31 46.23 -12.27
C LEU A 370 -11.07 47.18 -13.17
N ASN A 371 -11.75 48.24 -12.62
CA ASN A 371 -12.53 49.20 -13.37
C ASN A 371 -11.74 50.45 -13.78
N ASN A 372 -10.53 50.66 -13.25
CA ASN A 372 -9.70 51.83 -13.54
C ASN A 372 -8.68 51.61 -14.67
N GLU A 373 -8.81 50.52 -15.41
CA GLU A 373 -8.12 50.22 -16.68
C GLU A 373 -9.14 49.91 -17.80
#